data_1fc1b63ad03970a09283851e05b3ed93
#
_entry.id   1fc1b63ad03970a09283851e05b3ed93
#
_cell.length_a   1.000
_cell.length_b   1.000
_cell.length_c   1.000
_cell.angle_alpha   90.00
_cell.angle_beta   90.00
_cell.angle_gamma   90.00
#
_symmetry.space_group_name_H-M   'P 1'
#
loop_
_entity.id
_entity.type
_entity.pdbx_description
1 polymer ?
#
loop_
_entity_poly.entity_id
_entity_poly.type
_entity_poly.pdbx_seq_one_letter_code
_entity_poly.pdbx_strand_id
1 'polypeptide(L)'
;MKKIKKALISVSSKKNLSFILKILKKYNIQLISSGGTYKEIKKLGFNCIEISKYTGSKEILGGRVKTLHPKIHAGILSVRNNKSHIKDLVRNNFEEIDLVIVNFYPFEKTLKDTNNHKKIIENIDIGGPALVRAAAKNYNDVTVLTDLNQYYELANELKSNNGNTTMNFRQKMAEQAFTETAYYDSIITNYLNIKSKNIFPNKKIFYGNIVEKLRYGENPHQDAAIYSLNNELKINQLNGKKLSYNNYNDIFSALLISKSLPKNTGTVILKHSNPCGVSINKNNLKSYKLALA
;
A
#
# COMPACT_ATOMS: atom_id res chain seq x y z
N MET A 1 8.52 24.88 -2.23
CA MET A 1 9.21 24.28 -1.07
C MET A 1 8.37 24.48 0.19
N LYS A 2 8.26 23.43 1.05
CA LYS A 2 7.62 23.51 2.37
C LYS A 2 8.54 22.93 3.43
N LYS A 3 8.76 23.69 4.50
CA LYS A 3 9.57 23.27 5.63
C LYS A 3 8.73 22.38 6.54
N ILE A 4 9.30 21.27 6.97
CA ILE A 4 8.68 20.40 7.97
C ILE A 4 9.13 20.87 9.36
N LYS A 5 8.18 21.22 10.21
CA LYS A 5 8.41 21.61 11.61
C LYS A 5 7.86 20.55 12.58
N LYS A 6 6.73 19.92 12.22
CA LYS A 6 6.02 18.99 13.09
C LYS A 6 5.58 17.76 12.33
N ALA A 7 5.84 16.58 12.91
CA ALA A 7 5.49 15.27 12.35
C ALA A 7 4.59 14.48 13.29
N LEU A 8 3.49 13.95 12.76
CA LEU A 8 2.65 12.95 13.40
C LEU A 8 3.04 11.57 12.91
N ILE A 9 3.42 10.67 13.84
CA ILE A 9 3.88 9.33 13.53
C ILE A 9 2.98 8.30 14.21
N SER A 10 2.31 7.46 13.41
CA SER A 10 1.48 6.36 13.90
C SER A 10 1.69 5.14 13.02
N VAL A 11 2.59 4.26 13.41
CA VAL A 11 3.03 3.13 12.59
C VAL A 11 2.76 1.80 13.29
N SER A 12 2.19 0.83 12.57
CA SER A 12 2.02 -0.54 13.02
C SER A 12 3.39 -1.25 13.03
N SER A 13 4.10 -1.27 11.90
CA SER A 13 5.47 -1.78 11.81
C SER A 13 6.48 -0.76 12.32
N LYS A 14 7.35 -1.20 13.25
CA LYS A 14 8.46 -0.39 13.80
C LYS A 14 9.77 -0.54 13.02
N LYS A 15 9.74 -1.30 11.92
CA LYS A 15 10.91 -1.50 11.05
C LYS A 15 11.40 -0.14 10.52
N ASN A 16 12.70 0.08 10.55
CA ASN A 16 13.36 1.31 10.12
C ASN A 16 12.90 2.61 10.85
N LEU A 17 12.14 2.50 11.97
CA LEU A 17 11.69 3.67 12.72
C LEU A 17 12.88 4.48 13.24
N SER A 18 13.92 3.83 13.79
CA SER A 18 15.13 4.53 14.28
C SER A 18 15.82 5.33 13.17
N PHE A 19 15.86 4.81 11.93
CA PHE A 19 16.44 5.51 10.80
C PHE A 19 15.72 6.83 10.52
N ILE A 20 14.39 6.78 10.35
CA ILE A 20 13.65 8.01 10.04
C ILE A 20 13.68 9.00 11.21
N LEU A 21 13.64 8.54 12.46
CA LEU A 21 13.72 9.42 13.63
C LEU A 21 15.05 10.19 13.71
N LYS A 22 16.18 9.57 13.33
CA LYS A 22 17.48 10.24 13.24
C LYS A 22 17.45 11.36 12.21
N ILE A 23 16.82 11.13 11.07
CA ILE A 23 16.65 12.15 10.02
C ILE A 23 15.79 13.31 10.51
N LEU A 24 14.63 13.02 11.11
CA LEU A 24 13.73 14.05 11.65
C LEU A 24 14.41 14.90 12.75
N LYS A 25 15.19 14.25 13.64
CA LYS A 25 15.96 14.93 14.67
C LYS A 25 17.02 15.88 14.09
N LYS A 26 17.71 15.46 13.00
CA LYS A 26 18.71 16.30 12.32
C LYS A 26 18.14 17.62 11.84
N TYR A 27 16.85 17.66 11.46
CA TYR A 27 16.17 18.87 10.98
C TYR A 27 15.31 19.55 12.07
N ASN A 28 15.48 19.16 13.36
CA ASN A 28 14.74 19.71 14.50
C ASN A 28 13.22 19.62 14.36
N ILE A 29 12.71 18.51 13.77
CA ILE A 29 11.29 18.28 13.57
C ILE A 29 10.68 17.75 14.87
N GLN A 30 9.65 18.43 15.38
CA GLN A 30 8.91 18.04 16.57
C GLN A 30 8.07 16.79 16.28
N LEU A 31 8.08 15.82 17.19
CA LEU A 31 7.37 14.56 17.00
C LEU A 31 6.13 14.48 17.88
N ILE A 32 5.02 14.04 17.28
CA ILE A 32 3.78 13.67 17.96
C ILE A 32 3.49 12.21 17.64
N SER A 33 3.09 11.42 18.62
CA SER A 33 2.75 10.01 18.41
C SER A 33 1.80 9.46 19.46
N SER A 34 1.22 8.29 19.20
CA SER A 34 0.30 7.64 20.10
C SER A 34 0.65 6.18 20.37
N GLY A 35 0.13 5.63 21.47
CA GLY A 35 0.15 4.20 21.78
C GLY A 35 1.54 3.55 21.68
N GLY A 36 1.59 2.39 21.01
CA GLY A 36 2.83 1.62 20.87
C GLY A 36 3.93 2.35 20.09
N THR A 37 3.59 3.25 19.17
CA THR A 37 4.59 4.04 18.43
C THR A 37 5.26 5.07 19.35
N TYR A 38 4.49 5.76 20.18
CA TYR A 38 5.03 6.69 21.19
C TYR A 38 6.01 5.97 22.13
N LYS A 39 5.59 4.82 22.68
CA LYS A 39 6.45 4.02 23.58
C LYS A 39 7.76 3.63 22.90
N GLU A 40 7.74 3.20 21.65
CA GLU A 40 8.93 2.82 20.91
C GLU A 40 9.84 4.03 20.62
N ILE A 41 9.28 5.18 20.23
CA ILE A 41 10.06 6.41 20.01
C ILE A 41 10.78 6.82 21.29
N LYS A 42 10.11 6.75 22.45
CA LYS A 42 10.71 7.04 23.76
C LYS A 42 11.81 6.06 24.12
N LYS A 43 11.59 4.76 23.90
CA LYS A 43 12.57 3.69 24.11
C LYS A 43 13.84 3.89 23.26
N LEU A 44 13.69 4.39 22.03
CA LEU A 44 14.81 4.73 21.15
C LEU A 44 15.53 6.04 21.54
N GLY A 45 15.14 6.71 22.63
CA GLY A 45 15.80 7.92 23.15
C GLY A 45 15.43 9.22 22.43
N PHE A 46 14.30 9.26 21.70
CA PHE A 46 13.86 10.48 21.03
C PHE A 46 12.78 11.20 21.82
N ASN A 47 12.81 12.54 21.77
CA ASN A 47 11.73 13.35 22.33
C ASN A 47 10.49 13.26 21.44
N CYS A 48 9.33 13.04 22.08
CA CYS A 48 8.05 12.91 21.40
C CYS A 48 6.93 13.37 22.33
N ILE A 49 5.95 14.08 21.80
CA ILE A 49 4.75 14.47 22.53
C ILE A 49 3.73 13.34 22.36
N GLU A 50 3.19 12.87 23.47
CA GLU A 50 2.09 11.92 23.43
C GLU A 50 0.81 12.58 22.92
N ILE A 51 0.05 11.90 22.06
CA ILE A 51 -1.13 12.48 21.42
C ILE A 51 -2.19 12.92 22.41
N SER A 52 -2.37 12.20 23.52
CA SER A 52 -3.27 12.57 24.61
C SER A 52 -2.90 13.91 25.27
N LYS A 53 -1.60 14.16 25.46
CA LYS A 53 -1.09 15.47 25.93
C LYS A 53 -1.26 16.57 24.89
N TYR A 54 -1.03 16.23 23.62
CA TYR A 54 -1.15 17.19 22.51
C TYR A 54 -2.60 17.64 22.31
N THR A 55 -3.54 16.71 22.37
CA THR A 55 -4.99 16.98 22.18
C THR A 55 -5.68 17.48 23.44
N GLY A 56 -5.17 17.13 24.62
CA GLY A 56 -5.87 17.27 25.90
C GLY A 56 -6.93 16.20 26.14
N SER A 57 -7.07 15.22 25.27
CA SER A 57 -8.10 14.17 25.32
C SER A 57 -7.47 12.81 25.54
N LYS A 58 -8.02 12.02 26.47
CA LYS A 58 -7.62 10.63 26.70
C LYS A 58 -8.10 9.73 25.55
N GLU A 59 -7.41 8.61 25.34
CA GLU A 59 -7.92 7.54 24.48
C GLU A 59 -9.23 6.99 25.06
N ILE A 60 -10.23 6.76 24.20
CA ILE A 60 -11.51 6.19 24.58
C ILE A 60 -11.85 4.96 23.71
N LEU A 61 -12.86 4.21 24.12
CA LEU A 61 -13.31 2.99 23.43
C LEU A 61 -12.19 1.98 23.20
N GLY A 62 -11.33 1.74 24.22
CA GLY A 62 -10.22 0.81 24.11
C GLY A 62 -9.16 1.22 23.07
N GLY A 63 -9.04 2.52 22.78
CA GLY A 63 -8.08 3.05 21.81
C GLY A 63 -8.57 3.16 20.36
N ARG A 64 -9.85 2.85 20.10
CA ARG A 64 -10.46 3.07 18.77
C ARG A 64 -10.53 4.55 18.40
N VAL A 65 -10.64 5.43 19.40
CA VAL A 65 -10.65 6.89 19.22
C VAL A 65 -9.48 7.49 19.99
N LYS A 66 -8.46 7.90 19.26
CA LYS A 66 -7.28 8.58 19.79
C LYS A 66 -6.73 9.65 18.83
N THR A 67 -6.69 9.35 17.53
CA THR A 67 -6.23 10.28 16.48
C THR A 67 -7.38 11.00 15.77
N LEU A 68 -8.61 10.52 15.92
CA LEU A 68 -9.82 11.14 15.39
C LEU A 68 -10.24 12.33 16.26
N HIS A 69 -9.47 13.41 16.18
CA HIS A 69 -9.64 14.59 17.00
C HIS A 69 -9.53 15.87 16.15
N PRO A 70 -10.40 16.89 16.37
CA PRO A 70 -10.39 18.13 15.60
C PRO A 70 -9.02 18.81 15.56
N LYS A 71 -8.28 18.86 16.67
CA LYS A 71 -6.95 19.47 16.75
C LYS A 71 -5.95 18.80 15.79
N ILE A 72 -6.02 17.49 15.62
CA ILE A 72 -5.16 16.73 14.72
C ILE A 72 -5.55 17.01 13.27
N HIS A 73 -6.84 16.82 12.95
CA HIS A 73 -7.31 16.96 11.57
C HIS A 73 -7.27 18.41 11.08
N ALA A 74 -7.54 19.39 11.93
CA ALA A 74 -7.37 20.79 11.58
C ALA A 74 -5.90 21.14 11.30
N GLY A 75 -4.97 20.64 12.14
CA GLY A 75 -3.53 20.83 11.92
C GLY A 75 -3.04 20.25 10.58
N ILE A 76 -3.63 19.13 10.12
CA ILE A 76 -3.32 18.50 8.84
C ILE A 76 -4.04 19.21 7.68
N LEU A 77 -5.34 19.48 7.81
CA LEU A 77 -6.20 19.94 6.70
C LEU A 77 -6.16 21.45 6.47
N SER A 78 -5.59 22.23 7.40
CA SER A 78 -5.49 23.69 7.22
C SER A 78 -4.67 24.04 6.01
N VAL A 79 -5.24 24.84 5.10
CA VAL A 79 -4.54 25.43 3.96
C VAL A 79 -3.76 26.63 4.44
N ARG A 80 -2.41 26.60 4.32
CA ARG A 80 -1.47 27.54 4.95
C ARG A 80 -1.62 29.00 4.47
N ASN A 81 -2.18 29.19 3.26
CA ASN A 81 -2.40 30.52 2.68
C ASN A 81 -3.84 31.03 2.85
N ASN A 82 -4.72 30.26 3.53
CA ASN A 82 -6.11 30.65 3.76
C ASN A 82 -6.26 31.39 5.09
N LYS A 83 -6.56 32.67 5.03
CA LYS A 83 -6.72 33.55 6.22
C LYS A 83 -7.79 33.05 7.20
N SER A 84 -8.88 32.46 6.72
CA SER A 84 -9.93 31.89 7.58
C SER A 84 -9.41 30.68 8.34
N HIS A 85 -8.72 29.74 7.66
CA HIS A 85 -8.13 28.57 8.31
C HIS A 85 -7.09 28.94 9.37
N ILE A 86 -6.27 29.98 9.09
CA ILE A 86 -5.29 30.49 10.07
C ILE A 86 -6.02 31.05 11.30
N LYS A 87 -7.07 31.86 11.11
CA LYS A 87 -7.88 32.38 12.22
C LYS A 87 -8.49 31.26 13.08
N ASP A 88 -9.01 30.22 12.41
CA ASP A 88 -9.58 29.07 13.12
C ASP A 88 -8.54 28.33 13.95
N LEU A 89 -7.33 28.09 13.41
CA LEU A 89 -6.24 27.47 14.16
C LEU A 89 -5.85 28.30 15.37
N VAL A 90 -5.65 29.60 15.20
CA VAL A 90 -5.27 30.53 16.29
C VAL A 90 -6.34 30.57 17.36
N ARG A 91 -7.63 30.74 16.97
CA ARG A 91 -8.77 30.81 17.91
C ARG A 91 -8.89 29.55 18.79
N ASN A 92 -8.58 28.37 18.22
CA ASN A 92 -8.69 27.11 18.92
C ASN A 92 -7.36 26.66 19.56
N ASN A 93 -6.29 27.46 19.47
CA ASN A 93 -4.92 27.07 19.89
C ASN A 93 -4.47 25.74 19.28
N PHE A 94 -4.70 25.60 17.97
CA PHE A 94 -4.27 24.47 17.18
C PHE A 94 -3.03 24.83 16.36
N GLU A 95 -2.15 23.87 16.15
CA GLU A 95 -0.92 24.05 15.41
C GLU A 95 -0.93 23.22 14.12
N GLU A 96 -0.15 23.67 13.14
CA GLU A 96 0.03 22.96 11.87
C GLU A 96 0.83 21.67 12.06
N ILE A 97 0.46 20.63 11.30
CA ILE A 97 1.18 19.35 11.18
C ILE A 97 1.64 19.23 9.73
N ASP A 98 2.96 19.13 9.50
CA ASP A 98 3.56 19.25 8.18
C ASP A 98 3.90 17.88 7.57
N LEU A 99 4.04 16.86 8.42
CA LEU A 99 4.39 15.51 8.02
C LEU A 99 3.52 14.50 8.77
N VAL A 100 2.97 13.56 8.03
CA VAL A 100 2.20 12.43 8.56
C VAL A 100 2.86 11.14 8.10
N ILE A 101 3.28 10.30 9.05
CA ILE A 101 3.87 8.97 8.80
C ILE A 101 2.97 7.93 9.42
N VAL A 102 2.31 7.15 8.57
CA VAL A 102 1.35 6.13 9.00
C VAL A 102 1.50 4.90 8.13
N ASN A 103 1.69 3.73 8.73
CA ASN A 103 1.41 2.48 8.06
C ASN A 103 0.29 1.73 8.78
N PHE A 104 -0.60 1.12 8.00
CA PHE A 104 -1.82 0.51 8.51
C PHE A 104 -1.56 -0.79 9.28
N TYR A 105 -2.54 -1.23 10.04
CA TYR A 105 -2.51 -2.59 10.58
C TYR A 105 -2.47 -3.61 9.44
N PRO A 106 -1.67 -4.68 9.58
CA PRO A 106 -1.46 -5.65 8.49
C PRO A 106 -2.69 -6.56 8.33
N PHE A 107 -3.77 -6.04 7.75
CA PHE A 107 -5.05 -6.74 7.61
C PHE A 107 -4.93 -8.04 6.80
N GLU A 108 -4.14 -8.04 5.71
CA GLU A 108 -3.85 -9.26 4.93
C GLU A 108 -3.19 -10.36 5.78
N LYS A 109 -2.27 -9.96 6.67
CA LYS A 109 -1.64 -10.91 7.60
C LYS A 109 -2.67 -11.44 8.58
N THR A 110 -3.53 -10.58 9.11
CA THR A 110 -4.60 -11.00 10.01
C THR A 110 -5.54 -12.02 9.35
N LEU A 111 -5.85 -11.85 8.06
CA LEU A 111 -6.65 -12.82 7.30
C LEU A 111 -5.98 -14.19 7.16
N LYS A 112 -4.64 -14.22 7.09
CA LYS A 112 -3.86 -15.47 7.04
C LYS A 112 -3.72 -16.13 8.41
N ASP A 113 -3.61 -15.34 9.47
CA ASP A 113 -3.30 -15.79 10.82
C ASP A 113 -4.54 -16.30 11.58
N THR A 114 -5.77 -15.91 11.19
CA THR A 114 -7.00 -16.30 11.91
C THR A 114 -8.25 -16.28 11.04
N ASN A 115 -9.18 -17.23 11.33
CA ASN A 115 -10.53 -17.26 10.77
C ASN A 115 -11.58 -16.62 11.71
N ASN A 116 -11.18 -16.09 12.87
CA ASN A 116 -12.08 -15.50 13.82
C ASN A 116 -12.57 -14.12 13.33
N HIS A 117 -13.83 -14.07 12.88
CA HIS A 117 -14.44 -12.88 12.30
C HIS A 117 -14.34 -11.65 13.22
N LYS A 118 -14.62 -11.81 14.52
CA LYS A 118 -14.56 -10.69 15.48
C LYS A 118 -13.14 -10.12 15.57
N LYS A 119 -12.11 -10.97 15.61
CA LYS A 119 -10.71 -10.53 15.61
C LYS A 119 -10.32 -9.84 14.30
N ILE A 120 -10.81 -10.33 13.16
CA ILE A 120 -10.55 -9.72 11.86
C ILE A 120 -11.16 -8.33 11.80
N ILE A 121 -12.43 -8.16 12.19
CA ILE A 121 -13.11 -6.86 12.20
C ILE A 121 -12.41 -5.87 13.16
N GLU A 122 -11.95 -6.33 14.33
CA GLU A 122 -11.24 -5.48 15.29
C GLU A 122 -9.89 -4.99 14.75
N ASN A 123 -9.28 -5.67 13.80
CA ASN A 123 -8.04 -5.26 13.15
C ASN A 123 -8.26 -4.32 11.94
N ILE A 124 -9.47 -3.86 11.67
CA ILE A 124 -9.71 -2.82 10.68
C ILE A 124 -9.23 -1.48 11.26
N ASP A 125 -8.25 -0.87 10.60
CA ASP A 125 -7.72 0.44 10.98
C ASP A 125 -8.65 1.54 10.47
N ILE A 126 -9.14 2.37 11.37
CA ILE A 126 -9.98 3.55 11.05
C ILE A 126 -9.14 4.83 11.09
N GLY A 127 -8.35 4.98 12.14
CA GLY A 127 -7.60 6.21 12.41
C GLY A 127 -6.45 6.43 11.40
N GLY A 128 -5.75 5.37 11.04
CA GLY A 128 -4.66 5.43 10.07
C GLY A 128 -5.11 5.93 8.69
N PRO A 129 -6.07 5.28 8.04
CA PRO A 129 -6.62 5.75 6.77
C PRO A 129 -7.20 7.17 6.82
N ALA A 130 -7.86 7.57 7.92
CA ALA A 130 -8.38 8.91 8.10
C ALA A 130 -7.24 9.97 8.08
N LEU A 131 -6.16 9.73 8.81
CA LEU A 131 -4.98 10.61 8.84
C LEU A 131 -4.30 10.69 7.47
N VAL A 132 -4.11 9.55 6.82
CA VAL A 132 -3.47 9.46 5.51
C VAL A 132 -4.26 10.22 4.45
N ARG A 133 -5.58 10.02 4.41
CA ARG A 133 -6.45 10.72 3.45
C ARG A 133 -6.49 12.23 3.70
N ALA A 134 -6.50 12.66 4.97
CA ALA A 134 -6.46 14.07 5.33
C ALA A 134 -5.14 14.72 4.84
N ALA A 135 -4.00 14.08 5.10
CA ALA A 135 -2.69 14.57 4.69
C ALA A 135 -2.52 14.57 3.17
N ALA A 136 -2.93 13.49 2.50
CA ALA A 136 -2.88 13.37 1.05
C ALA A 136 -3.76 14.41 0.35
N LYS A 137 -4.96 14.70 0.87
CA LYS A 137 -5.82 15.78 0.37
C LYS A 137 -5.13 17.14 0.42
N ASN A 138 -4.36 17.41 1.46
CA ASN A 138 -3.65 18.67 1.66
C ASN A 138 -2.18 18.62 1.23
N TYR A 139 -1.83 17.85 0.19
CA TYR A 139 -0.44 17.67 -0.26
C TYR A 139 0.26 18.97 -0.68
N ASN A 140 -0.49 20.03 -0.96
CA ASN A 140 0.09 21.35 -1.19
C ASN A 140 0.91 21.83 0.00
N ASP A 141 0.55 21.45 1.21
CA ASP A 141 1.13 21.92 2.45
C ASP A 141 1.71 20.81 3.32
N VAL A 142 1.25 19.56 3.17
CA VAL A 142 1.58 18.43 4.04
C VAL A 142 2.22 17.31 3.25
N THR A 143 3.24 16.69 3.83
CA THR A 143 3.86 15.45 3.33
C THR A 143 3.21 14.24 4.03
N VAL A 144 2.90 13.19 3.27
CA VAL A 144 2.38 11.93 3.83
C VAL A 144 3.26 10.76 3.42
N LEU A 145 3.55 9.85 4.35
CA LEU A 145 4.26 8.60 4.07
C LEU A 145 3.43 7.43 4.60
N THR A 146 3.30 6.39 3.79
CA THR A 146 2.51 5.18 4.10
C THR A 146 3.34 3.90 4.05
N ASP A 147 4.51 3.93 3.42
CA ASP A 147 5.39 2.78 3.23
C ASP A 147 6.81 3.03 3.76
N LEU A 148 7.49 1.94 4.17
CA LEU A 148 8.84 1.99 4.74
C LEU A 148 9.91 2.45 3.73
N ASN A 149 9.72 2.17 2.45
CA ASN A 149 10.67 2.58 1.41
C ASN A 149 10.69 4.10 1.24
N GLN A 150 9.55 4.76 1.48
CA GLN A 150 9.42 6.22 1.44
C GLN A 150 10.25 6.94 2.50
N TYR A 151 10.73 6.23 3.54
CA TYR A 151 11.64 6.82 4.54
C TYR A 151 12.98 7.23 3.91
N TYR A 152 13.49 6.43 2.98
CA TYR A 152 14.73 6.75 2.25
C TYR A 152 14.50 7.89 1.25
N GLU A 153 13.33 7.88 0.59
CA GLU A 153 12.95 8.96 -0.33
C GLU A 153 12.85 10.30 0.41
N LEU A 154 12.17 10.32 1.57
CA LEU A 154 12.09 11.54 2.41
C LEU A 154 13.46 11.97 2.91
N ALA A 155 14.32 11.04 3.32
CA ALA A 155 15.68 11.38 3.76
C ALA A 155 16.49 12.08 2.67
N ASN A 156 16.40 11.60 1.43
CA ASN A 156 17.04 12.21 0.27
C ASN A 156 16.43 13.56 -0.06
N GLU A 157 15.10 13.67 -0.04
CA GLU A 157 14.37 14.91 -0.30
C GLU A 157 14.78 16.02 0.69
N LEU A 158 14.79 15.70 2.00
CA LEU A 158 15.20 16.66 3.04
C LEU A 158 16.68 17.05 2.93
N LYS A 159 17.54 16.10 2.55
CA LYS A 159 18.97 16.38 2.34
C LYS A 159 19.18 17.33 1.16
N SER A 160 18.52 17.07 0.05
CA SER A 160 18.67 17.87 -1.19
C SER A 160 18.05 19.28 -1.07
N ASN A 161 17.08 19.45 -0.17
CA ASN A 161 16.28 20.69 -0.06
C ASN A 161 16.39 21.35 1.32
N ASN A 162 17.48 21.12 2.07
CA ASN A 162 17.75 21.74 3.37
C ASN A 162 16.59 21.65 4.37
N GLY A 163 16.00 20.47 4.50
CA GLY A 163 14.89 20.18 5.43
C GLY A 163 13.51 20.58 4.89
N ASN A 164 13.40 20.88 3.60
CA ASN A 164 12.14 21.17 2.94
C ASN A 164 11.71 20.01 2.03
N THR A 165 10.44 20.02 1.63
CA THR A 165 9.90 19.13 0.60
C THR A 165 9.41 19.92 -0.61
N THR A 166 9.62 19.38 -1.81
CA THR A 166 9.13 19.94 -3.06
C THR A 166 7.66 19.60 -3.28
N MET A 167 6.98 20.36 -4.14
CA MET A 167 5.60 20.06 -4.53
C MET A 167 5.49 18.68 -5.20
N ASN A 168 6.39 18.39 -6.13
CA ASN A 168 6.41 17.13 -6.88
C ASN A 168 6.56 15.92 -5.93
N PHE A 169 7.44 16.05 -4.92
CA PHE A 169 7.59 15.00 -3.91
C PHE A 169 6.28 14.78 -3.14
N ARG A 170 5.66 15.85 -2.63
CA ARG A 170 4.40 15.75 -1.88
C ARG A 170 3.26 15.19 -2.72
N GLN A 171 3.16 15.60 -3.98
CA GLN A 171 2.16 15.08 -4.92
C GLN A 171 2.35 13.57 -5.17
N LYS A 172 3.59 13.14 -5.42
CA LYS A 172 3.93 11.71 -5.56
C LYS A 172 3.54 10.92 -4.32
N MET A 173 3.87 11.43 -3.13
CA MET A 173 3.51 10.77 -1.87
C MET A 173 2.01 10.72 -1.65
N ALA A 174 1.26 11.74 -2.03
CA ALA A 174 -0.20 11.77 -1.93
C ALA A 174 -0.87 10.77 -2.88
N GLU A 175 -0.37 10.62 -4.11
CA GLU A 175 -0.81 9.60 -5.05
C GLU A 175 -0.65 8.19 -4.47
N GLN A 176 0.55 7.90 -3.94
CA GLN A 176 0.83 6.61 -3.30
C GLN A 176 -0.04 6.39 -2.05
N ALA A 177 -0.30 7.43 -1.28
CA ALA A 177 -1.15 7.36 -0.10
C ALA A 177 -2.62 7.04 -0.44
N PHE A 178 -3.17 7.63 -1.50
CA PHE A 178 -4.51 7.25 -1.97
C PHE A 178 -4.55 5.85 -2.56
N THR A 179 -3.50 5.43 -3.26
CA THR A 179 -3.36 4.04 -3.74
C THR A 179 -3.37 3.06 -2.58
N GLU A 180 -2.61 3.34 -1.50
CA GLU A 180 -2.55 2.49 -0.32
C GLU A 180 -3.90 2.39 0.40
N THR A 181 -4.63 3.52 0.56
CA THR A 181 -5.96 3.49 1.18
C THR A 181 -6.97 2.73 0.33
N ALA A 182 -6.97 2.90 -0.99
CA ALA A 182 -7.86 2.18 -1.89
C ALA A 182 -7.56 0.67 -1.90
N TYR A 183 -6.29 0.29 -1.90
CA TYR A 183 -5.84 -1.09 -1.80
C TYR A 183 -6.30 -1.73 -0.49
N TYR A 184 -6.08 -1.05 0.63
CA TYR A 184 -6.51 -1.49 1.96
C TYR A 184 -8.02 -1.74 2.04
N ASP A 185 -8.84 -0.78 1.58
CA ASP A 185 -10.29 -0.89 1.55
C ASP A 185 -10.77 -2.00 0.60
N SER A 186 -10.03 -2.25 -0.49
CA SER A 186 -10.34 -3.32 -1.44
C SER A 186 -10.20 -4.71 -0.81
N ILE A 187 -9.18 -4.91 0.03
CA ILE A 187 -8.98 -6.17 0.75
C ILE A 187 -10.11 -6.41 1.74
N ILE A 188 -10.50 -5.37 2.50
CA ILE A 188 -11.61 -5.43 3.46
C ILE A 188 -12.91 -5.76 2.73
N THR A 189 -13.20 -5.06 1.63
CA THR A 189 -14.39 -5.27 0.81
C THR A 189 -14.46 -6.69 0.28
N ASN A 190 -13.34 -7.21 -0.23
CA ASN A 190 -13.28 -8.58 -0.75
C ASN A 190 -13.54 -9.62 0.36
N TYR A 191 -12.95 -9.43 1.54
CA TYR A 191 -13.20 -10.29 2.69
C TYR A 191 -14.69 -10.31 3.08
N LEU A 192 -15.33 -9.14 3.16
CA LEU A 192 -16.74 -9.04 3.53
C LEU A 192 -17.66 -9.64 2.47
N ASN A 193 -17.38 -9.45 1.18
CA ASN A 193 -18.14 -10.07 0.08
C ASN A 193 -18.05 -11.61 0.11
N ILE A 194 -16.86 -12.16 0.36
CA ILE A 194 -16.69 -13.61 0.51
C ILE A 194 -17.49 -14.12 1.73
N LYS A 195 -17.42 -13.39 2.85
CA LYS A 195 -18.10 -13.77 4.09
C LYS A 195 -19.63 -13.76 3.95
N SER A 196 -20.17 -12.77 3.23
CA SER A 196 -21.60 -12.65 2.93
C SER A 196 -22.07 -13.52 1.76
N LYS A 197 -21.15 -14.25 1.08
CA LYS A 197 -21.42 -15.02 -0.14
C LYS A 197 -21.99 -14.15 -1.29
N ASN A 198 -21.67 -12.85 -1.31
CA ASN A 198 -22.11 -11.94 -2.35
C ASN A 198 -21.22 -12.11 -3.60
N ILE A 199 -21.66 -12.94 -4.55
CA ILE A 199 -20.91 -13.25 -5.77
C ILE A 199 -20.96 -12.10 -6.78
N PHE A 200 -22.08 -11.38 -6.83
CA PHE A 200 -22.32 -10.28 -7.78
C PHE A 200 -22.66 -8.97 -7.06
N PRO A 201 -21.68 -8.31 -6.42
CA PRO A 201 -21.92 -7.01 -5.80
C PRO A 201 -22.18 -5.94 -6.87
N ASN A 202 -22.97 -4.92 -6.52
CA ASN A 202 -23.29 -3.79 -7.43
C ASN A 202 -22.03 -3.05 -7.93
N LYS A 203 -20.97 -3.03 -7.12
CA LYS A 203 -19.65 -2.50 -7.50
C LYS A 203 -18.60 -3.55 -7.21
N LYS A 204 -17.79 -3.90 -8.20
CA LYS A 204 -16.68 -4.84 -8.06
C LYS A 204 -15.36 -4.11 -8.09
N ILE A 205 -14.48 -4.42 -7.14
CA ILE A 205 -13.14 -3.86 -7.06
C ILE A 205 -12.13 -4.95 -7.40
N PHE A 206 -11.17 -4.62 -8.26
CA PHE A 206 -10.02 -5.44 -8.57
C PHE A 206 -8.78 -4.77 -7.99
N TYR A 207 -7.95 -5.54 -7.30
CA TYR A 207 -6.70 -5.05 -6.72
C TYR A 207 -5.60 -6.10 -6.92
N GLY A 208 -4.36 -5.67 -6.80
CA GLY A 208 -3.21 -6.57 -6.90
C GLY A 208 -1.91 -5.80 -6.78
N ASN A 209 -0.86 -6.51 -6.40
CA ASN A 209 0.48 -5.98 -6.40
C ASN A 209 1.18 -6.29 -7.72
N ILE A 210 2.00 -5.38 -8.19
CA ILE A 210 2.81 -5.60 -9.39
C ILE A 210 3.82 -6.71 -9.10
N VAL A 211 3.82 -7.73 -9.94
CA VAL A 211 4.77 -8.84 -9.86
C VAL A 211 5.86 -8.67 -10.90
N GLU A 212 5.48 -8.29 -12.12
CA GLU A 212 6.43 -8.13 -13.21
C GLU A 212 6.00 -7.01 -14.17
N LYS A 213 6.98 -6.18 -14.59
CA LYS A 213 6.85 -5.30 -15.75
C LYS A 213 7.31 -6.06 -16.97
N LEU A 214 6.43 -6.21 -17.94
CA LEU A 214 6.70 -6.95 -19.16
C LEU A 214 7.56 -6.14 -20.13
N ARG A 215 8.10 -6.82 -21.13
CA ARG A 215 8.93 -6.20 -22.16
C ARG A 215 8.11 -5.26 -23.05
N TYR A 216 6.87 -5.62 -23.37
CA TYR A 216 5.88 -4.85 -24.10
C TYR A 216 4.49 -5.53 -23.94
N GLY A 217 3.41 -4.84 -24.31
CA GLY A 217 2.04 -5.32 -24.30
C GLY A 217 1.72 -6.27 -25.47
N GLU A 218 0.50 -6.20 -25.97
CA GLU A 218 0.08 -6.95 -27.16
C GLU A 218 0.87 -6.51 -28.37
N ASN A 219 1.11 -5.20 -28.51
CA ASN A 219 1.94 -4.60 -29.54
C ASN A 219 3.23 -3.99 -28.97
N PRO A 220 4.32 -3.89 -29.76
CA PRO A 220 5.62 -3.43 -29.28
C PRO A 220 5.65 -2.04 -28.63
N HIS A 221 4.73 -1.15 -28.99
CA HIS A 221 4.64 0.22 -28.47
C HIS A 221 3.80 0.35 -27.19
N GLN A 222 3.23 -0.74 -26.70
CA GLN A 222 2.38 -0.76 -25.52
C GLN A 222 3.17 -1.23 -24.30
N ASP A 223 2.99 -0.53 -23.18
CA ASP A 223 3.47 -0.99 -21.89
C ASP A 223 2.53 -2.04 -21.30
N ALA A 224 3.09 -3.02 -20.58
CA ALA A 224 2.30 -4.02 -19.87
C ALA A 224 2.97 -4.43 -18.56
N ALA A 225 2.14 -4.87 -17.62
CA ALA A 225 2.58 -5.41 -16.35
C ALA A 225 1.63 -6.50 -15.87
N ILE A 226 2.14 -7.40 -15.04
CA ILE A 226 1.35 -8.42 -14.37
C ILE A 226 1.15 -8.01 -12.92
N TYR A 227 -0.11 -8.08 -12.48
CA TYR A 227 -0.52 -7.89 -11.11
C TYR A 227 -1.06 -9.20 -10.54
N SER A 228 -0.77 -9.48 -9.28
CA SER A 228 -1.24 -10.66 -8.58
C SER A 228 -1.80 -10.30 -7.20
N LEU A 229 -2.87 -11.00 -6.80
CA LEU A 229 -3.45 -10.92 -5.46
C LEU A 229 -2.51 -11.51 -4.39
N ASN A 230 -1.71 -12.50 -4.76
CA ASN A 230 -0.86 -13.27 -3.85
C ASN A 230 0.63 -12.90 -3.92
N ASN A 231 0.99 -11.83 -4.63
CA ASN A 231 2.38 -11.42 -4.89
C ASN A 231 3.25 -12.47 -5.59
N GLU A 232 2.64 -13.48 -6.20
CA GLU A 232 3.33 -14.58 -6.86
C GLU A 232 2.73 -14.88 -8.23
N LEU A 233 3.60 -15.01 -9.22
CA LEU A 233 3.31 -15.78 -10.42
C LEU A 233 3.76 -17.22 -10.13
N LYS A 234 2.83 -18.18 -10.14
CA LYS A 234 3.18 -19.61 -10.04
C LYS A 234 3.79 -20.12 -11.35
N ILE A 235 4.58 -19.30 -12.02
CA ILE A 235 5.30 -19.57 -13.25
C ILE A 235 6.76 -19.22 -12.99
N ASN A 236 7.67 -20.19 -13.19
CA ASN A 236 9.10 -19.98 -13.03
C ASN A 236 9.77 -20.08 -14.40
N GLN A 237 10.28 -18.97 -14.89
CA GLN A 237 11.06 -18.96 -16.12
C GLN A 237 12.49 -19.42 -15.80
N LEU A 238 12.89 -20.58 -16.34
CA LEU A 238 14.20 -21.17 -16.10
C LEU A 238 15.27 -20.56 -16.99
N ASN A 239 14.91 -20.09 -18.19
CA ASN A 239 15.88 -19.67 -19.22
C ASN A 239 15.22 -18.74 -20.24
N GLY A 240 16.04 -18.00 -21.02
CA GLY A 240 15.60 -17.20 -22.15
C GLY A 240 15.34 -15.72 -21.83
N LYS A 241 14.82 -14.99 -22.82
CA LYS A 241 14.50 -13.55 -22.73
C LYS A 241 13.27 -13.33 -21.85
N LYS A 242 13.16 -12.14 -21.23
CA LYS A 242 11.93 -11.72 -20.53
C LYS A 242 10.69 -11.98 -21.39
N LEU A 243 9.65 -12.51 -20.75
CA LEU A 243 8.39 -12.81 -21.42
C LEU A 243 7.65 -11.51 -21.79
N SER A 244 6.91 -11.56 -22.89
CA SER A 244 6.00 -10.51 -23.32
C SER A 244 4.56 -10.84 -22.89
N TYR A 245 3.63 -9.90 -23.07
CA TYR A 245 2.21 -10.12 -22.90
C TYR A 245 1.72 -11.35 -23.69
N ASN A 246 2.09 -11.45 -24.97
CA ASN A 246 1.68 -12.57 -25.83
C ASN A 246 2.20 -13.92 -25.31
N ASN A 247 3.44 -13.98 -24.78
CA ASN A 247 3.95 -15.20 -24.18
C ASN A 247 3.14 -15.64 -22.96
N TYR A 248 2.79 -14.69 -22.08
CA TYR A 248 1.93 -15.02 -20.93
C TYR A 248 0.53 -15.44 -21.36
N ASN A 249 -0.05 -14.80 -22.36
CA ASN A 249 -1.35 -15.18 -22.91
C ASN A 249 -1.33 -16.63 -23.45
N ASP A 250 -0.30 -16.97 -24.22
CA ASP A 250 -0.08 -18.34 -24.69
C ASP A 250 0.08 -19.33 -23.51
N ILE A 251 0.91 -19.00 -22.51
CA ILE A 251 1.11 -19.86 -21.33
C ILE A 251 -0.19 -20.10 -20.58
N PHE A 252 -0.98 -19.06 -20.31
CA PHE A 252 -2.26 -19.22 -19.60
C PHE A 252 -3.28 -20.01 -20.41
N SER A 253 -3.34 -19.81 -21.72
CA SER A 253 -4.19 -20.60 -22.61
C SER A 253 -3.76 -22.09 -22.62
N ALA A 254 -2.44 -22.36 -22.70
CA ALA A 254 -1.89 -23.70 -22.60
C ALA A 254 -2.26 -24.39 -21.28
N LEU A 255 -2.13 -23.66 -20.16
CA LEU A 255 -2.47 -24.15 -18.83
C LEU A 255 -3.96 -24.49 -18.70
N LEU A 256 -4.85 -23.69 -19.29
CA LEU A 256 -6.29 -23.96 -19.29
C LEU A 256 -6.62 -25.28 -20.01
N ILE A 257 -6.05 -25.47 -21.21
CA ILE A 257 -6.25 -26.70 -21.99
C ILE A 257 -5.63 -27.89 -21.26
N SER A 258 -4.38 -27.76 -20.76
CA SER A 258 -3.69 -28.86 -20.08
C SER A 258 -4.39 -29.33 -18.82
N LYS A 259 -5.10 -28.43 -18.11
CA LYS A 259 -5.91 -28.79 -16.94
C LYS A 259 -7.15 -29.61 -17.28
N SER A 260 -7.62 -29.59 -18.51
CA SER A 260 -8.71 -30.44 -18.98
C SER A 260 -8.26 -31.85 -19.40
N LEU A 261 -6.93 -32.05 -19.58
CA LEU A 261 -6.37 -33.34 -19.91
C LEU A 261 -6.25 -34.24 -18.66
N PRO A 262 -6.21 -35.58 -18.83
CA PRO A 262 -5.94 -36.46 -17.71
C PRO A 262 -4.60 -36.17 -17.05
N LYS A 263 -4.55 -36.24 -15.73
CA LYS A 263 -3.35 -35.86 -14.94
C LYS A 263 -2.10 -36.63 -15.40
N ASN A 264 -1.02 -35.89 -15.57
CA ASN A 264 0.31 -36.35 -16.01
C ASN A 264 0.30 -37.06 -17.40
N THR A 265 -0.62 -36.67 -18.26
CA THR A 265 -0.67 -37.16 -19.65
C THR A 265 -0.96 -36.00 -20.59
N GLY A 266 -0.33 -36.04 -21.76
CA GLY A 266 -0.68 -35.12 -22.83
C GLY A 266 0.32 -33.99 -23.08
N THR A 267 0.14 -33.43 -24.25
CA THR A 267 0.91 -32.27 -24.75
C THR A 267 -0.04 -31.28 -25.37
N VAL A 268 0.20 -29.99 -25.11
CA VAL A 268 -0.52 -28.89 -25.74
C VAL A 268 0.49 -27.97 -26.43
N ILE A 269 0.30 -27.73 -27.71
CA ILE A 269 1.08 -26.82 -28.54
C ILE A 269 0.18 -25.67 -28.93
N LEU A 270 0.62 -24.42 -28.66
CA LEU A 270 -0.15 -23.21 -28.88
C LEU A 270 0.58 -22.21 -29.77
N LYS A 271 -0.20 -21.46 -30.50
CA LYS A 271 0.24 -20.29 -31.22
C LYS A 271 -0.88 -19.25 -31.20
N HIS A 272 -0.57 -18.01 -30.76
CA HIS A 272 -1.53 -16.93 -30.65
C HIS A 272 -2.79 -17.32 -29.86
N SER A 273 -2.58 -17.94 -28.68
CA SER A 273 -3.62 -18.42 -27.74
C SER A 273 -4.56 -19.49 -28.31
N ASN A 274 -4.30 -20.01 -29.51
CA ASN A 274 -5.06 -21.08 -30.13
C ASN A 274 -4.26 -22.41 -30.15
N PRO A 275 -4.90 -23.56 -29.87
CA PRO A 275 -4.23 -24.85 -29.96
C PRO A 275 -3.92 -25.20 -31.44
N CYS A 276 -2.64 -25.41 -31.71
CA CYS A 276 -2.15 -25.97 -32.98
C CYS A 276 -2.11 -27.50 -32.93
N GLY A 277 -1.91 -28.06 -31.73
CA GLY A 277 -1.92 -29.49 -31.53
C GLY A 277 -2.17 -29.84 -30.06
N VAL A 278 -2.98 -30.85 -29.85
CA VAL A 278 -3.26 -31.42 -28.52
C VAL A 278 -3.26 -32.94 -28.61
N SER A 279 -2.56 -33.60 -27.72
CA SER A 279 -2.56 -35.06 -27.66
C SER A 279 -2.58 -35.57 -26.23
N ILE A 280 -3.03 -36.81 -26.07
CA ILE A 280 -3.03 -37.53 -24.79
C ILE A 280 -2.20 -38.77 -24.94
N ASN A 281 -1.08 -38.86 -24.23
CA ASN A 281 -0.29 -40.10 -24.14
C ASN A 281 0.55 -40.09 -22.85
N LYS A 282 0.68 -41.26 -22.19
CA LYS A 282 1.51 -41.40 -20.99
C LYS A 282 3.00 -41.21 -21.27
N ASN A 283 3.45 -41.53 -22.47
CA ASN A 283 4.82 -41.25 -22.90
C ASN A 283 4.90 -39.83 -23.47
N ASN A 284 5.67 -38.97 -22.81
CA ASN A 284 5.76 -37.54 -23.14
C ASN A 284 6.29 -37.31 -24.57
N LEU A 285 7.29 -38.09 -25.03
CA LEU A 285 7.84 -37.93 -26.37
C LEU A 285 6.81 -38.34 -27.45
N LYS A 286 6.09 -39.44 -27.22
CA LYS A 286 5.02 -39.87 -28.11
C LYS A 286 3.88 -38.87 -28.14
N SER A 287 3.51 -38.34 -26.96
CA SER A 287 2.51 -37.29 -26.88
C SER A 287 2.93 -36.05 -27.67
N TYR A 288 4.18 -35.57 -27.50
CA TYR A 288 4.69 -34.43 -28.24
C TYR A 288 4.63 -34.65 -29.75
N LYS A 289 5.11 -35.81 -30.24
CA LYS A 289 5.09 -36.14 -31.68
C LYS A 289 3.67 -36.17 -32.24
N LEU A 290 2.72 -36.70 -31.50
CA LEU A 290 1.31 -36.74 -31.89
C LEU A 290 0.66 -35.35 -31.90
N ALA A 291 1.06 -34.46 -31.01
CA ALA A 291 0.54 -33.11 -30.99
C ALA A 291 1.15 -32.23 -32.09
N LEU A 292 2.32 -32.59 -32.61
CA LEU A 292 3.06 -31.86 -33.65
C LEU A 292 2.62 -32.28 -35.06
N ALA A 293 2.12 -33.50 -35.25
CA ALA A 293 1.65 -34.04 -36.51
C ALA A 293 0.32 -33.44 -36.96
#